data_9d0c17505a26f98335bcc8cbe14cef59
#
_entry.id   9d0c17505a26f98335bcc8cbe14cef59
#
_cell.length_a   1.000
_cell.length_b   1.000
_cell.length_c   1.000
_cell.angle_alpha   90.00
_cell.angle_beta   90.00
_cell.angle_gamma   90.00
#
_symmetry.space_group_name_H-M   'P 1'
#
loop_
_entity.id
_entity.type
_entity.pdbx_description
1 polymer ?
#
loop_
_entity_poly.entity_id
_entity_poly.type
_entity_poly.pdbx_seq_one_letter_code
_entity_poly.pdbx_strand_id
1 'polypeptide(L)'
;DLTINAMAQDLQGNLYDPYHGADDLQQRILRHVSPAFVEDPLRVLRVARFAARYHHLGFTIAPETLQLMQTLTQQGELQHLTAERVWAETEKALNEKNPEIYFETLRQVGALAVLFPELDALYGVPNPAKYHPEIDSFVHTMMVLQQATLLSEQVDCHKSAVRFAAICHDLGKAKTPK
;
A
#
# COMPACT_ATOMS: atom_id res chain seq x y z
N ASP A 1 1.10 -13.36 -8.67
CA ASP A 1 1.77 -12.08 -8.88
C ASP A 1 0.94 -11.21 -9.84
N LEU A 2 1.48 -10.08 -10.31
CA LEU A 2 0.82 -9.20 -11.28
C LEU A 2 1.20 -9.59 -12.71
N THR A 3 0.32 -9.36 -13.69
CA THR A 3 0.54 -9.64 -15.11
C THR A 3 1.80 -8.95 -15.63
N ILE A 4 2.02 -7.69 -15.24
CA ILE A 4 3.20 -6.90 -15.62
C ILE A 4 4.53 -7.50 -15.14
N ASN A 5 4.51 -8.40 -14.15
CA ASN A 5 5.67 -9.11 -13.61
C ASN A 5 5.77 -10.55 -14.12
N ALA A 6 4.86 -10.98 -14.99
CA ALA A 6 4.77 -12.33 -15.51
C ALA A 6 5.21 -12.43 -16.98
N MET A 7 5.92 -11.44 -17.45
CA MET A 7 6.52 -11.39 -18.80
C MET A 7 7.99 -11.79 -18.73
N ALA A 8 8.49 -12.42 -19.80
CA ALA A 8 9.90 -12.74 -19.98
C ALA A 8 10.35 -12.34 -21.38
N GLN A 9 11.63 -12.04 -21.56
CA GLN A 9 12.24 -11.75 -22.86
C GLN A 9 13.46 -12.65 -23.04
N ASP A 10 13.58 -13.25 -24.23
CA ASP A 10 14.75 -14.02 -24.58
C ASP A 10 15.95 -13.11 -24.99
N LEU A 11 17.11 -13.74 -25.21
CA LEU A 11 18.32 -13.02 -25.62
C LEU A 11 18.21 -12.40 -27.02
N GLN A 12 17.26 -12.83 -27.83
CA GLN A 12 16.98 -12.33 -29.17
C GLN A 12 15.95 -11.19 -29.16
N GLY A 13 15.38 -10.87 -27.99
CA GLY A 13 14.41 -9.81 -27.83
C GLY A 13 12.95 -10.23 -28.01
N ASN A 14 12.67 -11.54 -28.21
CA ASN A 14 11.29 -12.01 -28.31
C ASN A 14 10.61 -11.97 -26.94
N LEU A 15 9.44 -11.35 -26.87
CA LEU A 15 8.64 -11.26 -25.66
C LEU A 15 7.76 -12.49 -25.49
N TYR A 16 7.83 -13.13 -24.32
CA TYR A 16 6.90 -14.15 -23.88
C TYR A 16 5.96 -13.53 -22.83
N ASP A 17 4.69 -13.36 -23.18
CA ASP A 17 3.68 -12.67 -22.38
C ASP A 17 2.36 -13.47 -22.36
N PRO A 18 2.30 -14.56 -21.59
CA PRO A 18 1.13 -15.45 -21.58
C PRO A 18 -0.11 -14.86 -20.87
N TYR A 19 0.04 -13.74 -20.17
CA TYR A 19 -1.03 -13.13 -19.37
C TYR A 19 -1.37 -11.70 -19.80
N HIS A 20 -0.94 -11.27 -20.97
CA HIS A 20 -1.19 -9.91 -21.51
C HIS A 20 -0.67 -8.78 -20.62
N GLY A 21 0.48 -9.01 -19.97
CA GLY A 21 1.11 -8.02 -19.11
C GLY A 21 1.56 -6.77 -19.85
N ALA A 22 1.91 -6.88 -21.13
CA ALA A 22 2.26 -5.73 -21.96
C ALA A 22 1.06 -4.79 -22.18
N ASP A 23 -0.14 -5.34 -22.38
CA ASP A 23 -1.37 -4.56 -22.52
C ASP A 23 -1.70 -3.85 -21.21
N ASP A 24 -1.64 -4.55 -20.07
CA ASP A 24 -1.85 -3.97 -18.73
C ASP A 24 -0.79 -2.88 -18.41
N LEU A 25 0.45 -3.09 -18.82
CA LEU A 25 1.52 -2.09 -18.69
C LEU A 25 1.20 -0.82 -19.48
N GLN A 26 0.75 -0.95 -20.73
CA GLN A 26 0.36 0.16 -21.59
C GLN A 26 -0.85 0.91 -21.03
N GLN A 27 -1.83 0.17 -20.49
CA GLN A 27 -3.05 0.73 -19.88
C GLN A 27 -2.82 1.20 -18.44
N ARG A 28 -1.63 0.96 -17.87
CA ARG A 28 -1.27 1.29 -16.48
C ARG A 28 -2.19 0.60 -15.46
N ILE A 29 -2.41 -0.68 -15.65
CA ILE A 29 -3.28 -1.51 -14.80
C ILE A 29 -2.43 -2.51 -14.00
N LEU A 30 -2.69 -2.62 -12.70
CA LEU A 30 -2.16 -3.64 -11.82
C LEU A 30 -3.19 -4.77 -11.70
N ARG A 31 -2.99 -5.87 -12.41
CA ARG A 31 -3.90 -7.00 -12.48
C ARG A 31 -3.21 -8.27 -11.98
N HIS A 32 -3.90 -9.08 -11.18
CA HIS A 32 -3.42 -10.39 -10.78
C HIS A 32 -3.41 -11.37 -11.96
N VAL A 33 -2.46 -12.32 -11.94
CA VAL A 33 -2.24 -13.27 -13.05
C VAL A 33 -3.36 -14.31 -13.16
N SER A 34 -3.83 -14.83 -12.02
CA SER A 34 -4.76 -15.96 -12.00
C SER A 34 -5.48 -16.10 -10.65
N PRO A 35 -6.52 -16.95 -10.56
CA PRO A 35 -7.18 -17.27 -9.30
C PRO A 35 -6.26 -17.83 -8.20
N ALA A 36 -5.10 -18.40 -8.56
CA ALA A 36 -4.06 -18.79 -7.60
C ALA A 36 -3.52 -17.64 -6.74
N PHE A 37 -3.94 -16.39 -7.03
CA PHE A 37 -3.67 -15.23 -6.19
C PHE A 37 -4.05 -15.46 -4.72
N VAL A 38 -5.11 -16.21 -4.47
CA VAL A 38 -5.64 -16.49 -3.11
C VAL A 38 -4.75 -17.43 -2.28
N GLU A 39 -3.80 -18.13 -2.89
CA GLU A 39 -2.94 -19.10 -2.20
C GLU A 39 -1.94 -18.44 -1.22
N ASP A 40 -1.63 -17.17 -1.42
CA ASP A 40 -0.73 -16.43 -0.52
C ASP A 40 -1.32 -15.03 -0.21
N PRO A 41 -1.87 -14.85 1.01
CA PRO A 41 -2.47 -13.57 1.42
C PRO A 41 -1.46 -12.40 1.44
N LEU A 42 -0.14 -12.65 1.47
CA LEU A 42 0.87 -11.61 1.34
C LEU A 42 0.76 -10.85 0.01
N ARG A 43 0.15 -11.45 -1.01
CA ARG A 43 -0.06 -10.80 -2.31
C ARG A 43 -0.92 -9.54 -2.20
N VAL A 44 -1.82 -9.46 -1.20
CA VAL A 44 -2.59 -8.22 -0.90
C VAL A 44 -1.63 -7.06 -0.60
N LEU A 45 -0.64 -7.28 0.27
CA LEU A 45 0.36 -6.26 0.62
C LEU A 45 1.27 -5.95 -0.58
N ARG A 46 1.62 -6.97 -1.37
CA ARG A 46 2.43 -6.80 -2.58
C ARG A 46 1.73 -5.91 -3.60
N VAL A 47 0.44 -6.12 -3.87
CA VAL A 47 -0.33 -5.26 -4.79
C VAL A 47 -0.41 -3.84 -4.27
N ALA A 48 -0.69 -3.64 -2.98
CA ALA A 48 -0.71 -2.32 -2.35
C ALA A 48 0.66 -1.61 -2.49
N ARG A 49 1.78 -2.35 -2.33
CA ARG A 49 3.12 -1.81 -2.54
C ARG A 49 3.37 -1.44 -4.00
N PHE A 50 2.96 -2.24 -4.97
CA PHE A 50 3.08 -1.88 -6.38
C PHE A 50 2.21 -0.67 -6.74
N ALA A 51 1.03 -0.51 -6.12
CA ALA A 51 0.24 0.70 -6.26
C ALA A 51 1.02 1.92 -5.76
N ALA A 52 1.65 1.85 -4.58
CA ALA A 52 2.52 2.90 -4.05
C ALA A 52 3.71 3.21 -4.98
N ARG A 53 4.33 2.18 -5.55
CA ARG A 53 5.46 2.32 -6.47
C ARG A 53 5.12 3.04 -7.75
N TYR A 54 3.97 2.71 -8.36
CA TYR A 54 3.61 3.16 -9.70
C TYR A 54 2.52 4.23 -9.72
N HIS A 55 2.06 4.70 -8.57
CA HIS A 55 1.03 5.74 -8.46
C HIS A 55 1.38 6.98 -9.28
N HIS A 56 2.60 7.48 -9.14
CA HIS A 56 3.09 8.67 -9.85
C HIS A 56 3.13 8.50 -11.39
N LEU A 57 3.03 7.27 -11.90
CA LEU A 57 2.91 6.95 -13.32
C LEU A 57 1.46 6.78 -13.77
N GLY A 58 0.49 6.93 -12.85
CA GLY A 58 -0.93 6.81 -13.12
C GLY A 58 -1.46 5.37 -13.18
N PHE A 59 -0.75 4.41 -12.56
CA PHE A 59 -1.25 3.04 -12.46
C PHE A 59 -2.41 2.94 -11.47
N THR A 60 -3.39 2.11 -11.82
CA THR A 60 -4.55 1.76 -10.99
C THR A 60 -4.67 0.26 -10.83
N ILE A 61 -5.28 -0.18 -9.73
CA ILE A 61 -5.53 -1.61 -9.51
C ILE A 61 -6.79 -2.00 -10.26
N ALA A 62 -6.76 -3.12 -10.98
CA ALA A 62 -7.91 -3.66 -11.69
C ALA A 62 -9.07 -3.96 -10.69
N PRO A 63 -10.33 -3.63 -11.04
CA PRO A 63 -11.48 -3.84 -10.14
C PRO A 63 -11.59 -5.28 -9.62
N GLU A 64 -11.37 -6.27 -10.48
CA GLU A 64 -11.39 -7.69 -10.11
C GLU A 64 -10.26 -8.07 -9.14
N THR A 65 -9.11 -7.40 -9.23
CA THR A 65 -8.00 -7.59 -8.28
C THR A 65 -8.33 -6.98 -6.93
N LEU A 66 -8.91 -5.77 -6.89
CA LEU A 66 -9.40 -5.15 -5.66
C LEU A 66 -10.46 -6.03 -4.97
N GLN A 67 -11.41 -6.58 -5.75
CA GLN A 67 -12.43 -7.47 -5.21
C GLN A 67 -11.81 -8.73 -4.59
N LEU A 68 -10.80 -9.30 -5.23
CA LEU A 68 -10.12 -10.48 -4.72
C LEU A 68 -9.34 -10.18 -3.43
N MET A 69 -8.69 -9.03 -3.35
CA MET A 69 -8.02 -8.55 -2.13
C MET A 69 -9.03 -8.36 -0.97
N GLN A 70 -10.19 -7.77 -1.24
CA GLN A 70 -11.28 -7.63 -0.26
C GLN A 70 -11.79 -8.99 0.23
N THR A 71 -11.98 -9.93 -0.68
CA THR A 71 -12.44 -11.29 -0.34
C THR A 71 -11.45 -11.98 0.59
N LEU A 72 -10.16 -11.96 0.30
CA LEU A 72 -9.11 -12.53 1.17
C LEU A 72 -9.11 -11.89 2.56
N THR A 73 -9.27 -10.57 2.62
CA THR A 73 -9.36 -9.84 3.90
C THR A 73 -10.57 -10.29 4.71
N GLN A 74 -11.75 -10.38 4.08
CA GLN A 74 -13.00 -10.78 4.73
C GLN A 74 -12.99 -12.26 5.19
N GLN A 75 -12.28 -13.12 4.48
CA GLN A 75 -12.09 -14.53 4.87
C GLN A 75 -11.11 -14.71 6.04
N GLY A 76 -10.46 -13.63 6.51
CA GLY A 76 -9.53 -13.68 7.64
C GLY A 76 -8.14 -14.20 7.29
N GLU A 77 -7.83 -14.39 6.02
CA GLU A 77 -6.56 -14.97 5.57
C GLU A 77 -5.34 -14.12 5.99
N LEU A 78 -5.50 -12.80 6.10
CA LEU A 78 -4.42 -11.89 6.50
C LEU A 78 -3.96 -12.09 7.95
N GLN A 79 -4.81 -12.66 8.82
CA GLN A 79 -4.48 -12.93 10.23
C GLN A 79 -3.41 -14.04 10.36
N HIS A 80 -3.22 -14.85 9.33
CA HIS A 80 -2.22 -15.93 9.29
C HIS A 80 -0.83 -15.44 8.84
N LEU A 81 -0.70 -14.18 8.44
CA LEU A 81 0.60 -13.59 8.10
C LEU A 81 1.44 -13.35 9.34
N THR A 82 2.70 -13.77 9.31
CA THR A 82 3.63 -13.44 10.38
C THR A 82 4.04 -11.97 10.34
N ALA A 83 4.31 -11.40 11.50
CA ALA A 83 4.69 -9.99 11.62
C ALA A 83 5.92 -9.63 10.76
N GLU A 84 6.87 -10.56 10.63
CA GLU A 84 8.09 -10.39 9.82
C GLU A 84 7.75 -10.25 8.33
N ARG A 85 6.82 -11.07 7.83
CA ARG A 85 6.39 -10.99 6.42
C ARG A 85 5.64 -9.69 6.14
N VAL A 86 4.76 -9.28 7.06
CA VAL A 86 4.03 -8.00 6.97
C VAL A 86 5.02 -6.84 6.99
N TRP A 87 5.97 -6.84 7.94
CA TRP A 87 6.98 -5.80 8.05
C TRP A 87 7.86 -5.71 6.80
N ALA A 88 8.33 -6.84 6.28
CA ALA A 88 9.20 -6.86 5.10
C ALA A 88 8.54 -6.20 3.86
N GLU A 89 7.25 -6.39 3.64
CA GLU A 89 6.53 -5.69 2.54
C GLU A 89 6.23 -4.23 2.90
N THR A 90 5.91 -3.94 4.17
CA THR A 90 5.67 -2.57 4.65
C THR A 90 6.93 -1.70 4.56
N GLU A 91 8.09 -2.23 4.97
CA GLU A 91 9.36 -1.51 4.87
C GLU A 91 9.72 -1.18 3.41
N LYS A 92 9.50 -2.13 2.49
CA LYS A 92 9.66 -1.87 1.06
C LYS A 92 8.69 -0.78 0.58
N ALA A 93 7.43 -0.83 1.02
CA ALA A 93 6.42 0.17 0.67
C ALA A 93 6.78 1.56 1.21
N LEU A 94 7.32 1.65 2.43
CA LEU A 94 7.83 2.90 2.99
C LEU A 94 8.97 3.52 2.17
N ASN A 95 9.73 2.70 1.43
CA ASN A 95 10.80 3.17 0.54
C ASN A 95 10.33 3.51 -0.88
N GLU A 96 9.06 3.32 -1.20
CA GLU A 96 8.49 3.71 -2.50
C GLU A 96 8.26 5.24 -2.59
N LYS A 97 7.91 5.72 -3.79
CA LYS A 97 7.68 7.17 -4.05
C LYS A 97 6.43 7.72 -3.37
N ASN A 98 5.39 6.91 -3.28
CA ASN A 98 4.10 7.31 -2.74
C ASN A 98 3.66 6.31 -1.64
N PRO A 99 4.39 6.23 -0.52
CA PRO A 99 4.13 5.22 0.51
C PRO A 99 2.75 5.35 1.15
N GLU A 100 2.13 6.54 1.14
CA GLU A 100 0.76 6.76 1.60
C GLU A 100 -0.25 5.89 0.85
N ILE A 101 -0.06 5.67 -0.45
CA ILE A 101 -0.93 4.85 -1.30
C ILE A 101 -0.98 3.38 -0.84
N TYR A 102 0.10 2.89 -0.24
CA TYR A 102 0.10 1.56 0.36
C TYR A 102 -0.95 1.45 1.48
N PHE A 103 -0.95 2.38 2.41
CA PHE A 103 -1.88 2.38 3.55
C PHE A 103 -3.32 2.69 3.11
N GLU A 104 -3.50 3.61 2.18
CA GLU A 104 -4.81 3.94 1.60
C GLU A 104 -5.40 2.72 0.86
N THR A 105 -4.58 1.98 0.09
CA THR A 105 -5.00 0.75 -0.59
C THR A 105 -5.37 -0.34 0.41
N LEU A 106 -4.55 -0.58 1.44
CA LEU A 106 -4.87 -1.53 2.50
C LEU A 106 -6.18 -1.17 3.22
N ARG A 107 -6.42 0.11 3.45
CA ARG A 107 -7.65 0.58 4.04
C ARG A 107 -8.86 0.34 3.12
N GLN A 108 -8.73 0.65 1.84
CA GLN A 108 -9.79 0.44 0.83
C GLN A 108 -10.27 -1.01 0.76
N VAL A 109 -9.39 -1.97 0.96
CA VAL A 109 -9.72 -3.41 0.95
C VAL A 109 -9.97 -3.99 2.34
N GLY A 110 -9.98 -3.15 3.39
CA GLY A 110 -10.22 -3.56 4.78
C GLY A 110 -9.02 -4.20 5.47
N ALA A 111 -7.91 -4.35 4.78
CA ALA A 111 -6.70 -4.99 5.31
C ALA A 111 -5.99 -4.15 6.39
N LEU A 112 -6.14 -2.82 6.36
CA LEU A 112 -5.52 -1.93 7.33
C LEU A 112 -6.00 -2.21 8.75
N ALA A 113 -7.32 -2.41 8.93
CA ALA A 113 -7.93 -2.72 10.23
C ALA A 113 -7.42 -4.05 10.82
N VAL A 114 -7.03 -5.00 9.97
CA VAL A 114 -6.49 -6.29 10.39
C VAL A 114 -5.01 -6.22 10.75
N LEU A 115 -4.22 -5.51 9.96
CA LEU A 115 -2.75 -5.49 10.04
C LEU A 115 -2.21 -4.35 10.90
N PHE A 116 -2.89 -3.20 10.89
CA PHE A 116 -2.48 -1.97 11.57
C PHE A 116 -3.69 -1.28 12.21
N PRO A 117 -4.37 -1.94 13.18
CA PRO A 117 -5.63 -1.47 13.75
C PRO A 117 -5.50 -0.09 14.42
N GLU A 118 -4.33 0.25 14.98
CA GLU A 118 -4.10 1.57 15.59
C GLU A 118 -4.07 2.68 14.54
N LEU A 119 -3.56 2.40 13.35
CA LEU A 119 -3.54 3.36 12.24
C LEU A 119 -4.94 3.50 11.61
N ASP A 120 -5.64 2.40 11.42
CA ASP A 120 -7.03 2.40 10.90
C ASP A 120 -7.98 3.16 11.84
N ALA A 121 -7.78 3.04 13.16
CA ALA A 121 -8.57 3.73 14.17
C ALA A 121 -8.44 5.28 14.14
N LEU A 122 -7.47 5.84 13.42
CA LEU A 122 -7.35 7.29 13.22
C LEU A 122 -8.38 7.83 12.22
N TYR A 123 -8.96 6.98 11.39
CA TYR A 123 -9.97 7.41 10.42
C TYR A 123 -11.25 7.84 11.13
N GLY A 124 -11.78 9.00 10.76
CA GLY A 124 -12.94 9.60 11.42
C GLY A 124 -12.63 10.27 12.76
N VAL A 125 -11.37 10.26 13.23
CA VAL A 125 -10.95 10.99 14.44
C VAL A 125 -10.69 12.45 14.05
N PRO A 126 -11.50 13.41 14.54
CA PRO A 126 -11.38 14.80 14.14
C PRO A 126 -10.15 15.48 14.74
N ASN A 127 -9.46 16.26 13.93
CA ASN A 127 -8.48 17.25 14.36
C ASN A 127 -9.12 18.64 14.52
N PRO A 128 -8.56 19.53 15.37
CA PRO A 128 -9.05 20.91 15.48
C PRO A 128 -8.92 21.65 14.14
N ALA A 129 -10.05 22.03 13.52
CA ALA A 129 -10.09 22.67 12.19
C ALA A 129 -9.25 23.96 12.08
N LYS A 130 -8.98 24.62 13.20
CA LYS A 130 -8.14 25.83 13.25
C LYS A 130 -6.69 25.58 12.81
N TYR A 131 -6.17 24.36 13.05
CA TYR A 131 -4.78 24.01 12.79
C TYR A 131 -4.63 22.92 11.72
N HIS A 132 -5.71 22.20 11.43
CA HIS A 132 -5.75 21.03 10.57
C HIS A 132 -6.97 21.11 9.66
N PRO A 133 -6.87 21.79 8.50
CA PRO A 133 -7.99 21.95 7.56
C PRO A 133 -8.48 20.60 6.99
N GLU A 134 -7.64 19.57 6.99
CA GLU A 134 -7.97 18.19 6.62
C GLU A 134 -8.91 17.49 7.60
N ILE A 135 -9.06 18.00 8.84
CA ILE A 135 -9.98 17.59 9.90
C ILE A 135 -9.82 16.12 10.37
N ASP A 136 -9.47 15.18 9.50
CA ASP A 136 -9.35 13.74 9.78
C ASP A 136 -7.91 13.34 10.13
N SER A 137 -7.71 12.63 11.26
CA SER A 137 -6.36 12.27 11.74
C SER A 137 -5.66 11.24 10.86
N PHE A 138 -6.39 10.34 10.19
CA PHE A 138 -5.78 9.42 9.21
C PHE A 138 -5.29 10.18 7.99
N VAL A 139 -6.13 11.07 7.43
CA VAL A 139 -5.75 11.91 6.29
C VAL A 139 -4.53 12.76 6.65
N HIS A 140 -4.53 13.39 7.84
CA HIS A 140 -3.38 14.12 8.36
C HIS A 140 -2.11 13.26 8.37
N THR A 141 -2.19 12.03 8.91
CA THR A 141 -1.05 11.12 8.99
C THR A 141 -0.51 10.77 7.59
N MET A 142 -1.38 10.55 6.60
CA MET A 142 -0.96 10.32 5.21
C MET A 142 -0.27 11.55 4.60
N MET A 143 -0.77 12.76 4.87
CA MET A 143 -0.10 14.01 4.44
C MET A 143 1.27 14.19 5.11
N VAL A 144 1.39 13.88 6.40
CA VAL A 144 2.68 13.92 7.11
C VAL A 144 3.65 12.88 6.52
N LEU A 145 3.18 11.69 6.17
CA LEU A 145 4.00 10.68 5.49
C LEU A 145 4.51 11.16 4.12
N GLN A 146 3.67 11.84 3.34
CA GLN A 146 4.08 12.45 2.07
C GLN A 146 5.20 13.47 2.28
N GLN A 147 5.05 14.38 3.27
CA GLN A 147 6.09 15.37 3.58
C GLN A 147 7.37 14.71 4.09
N ALA A 148 7.27 13.72 4.98
CA ALA A 148 8.41 12.94 5.45
C ALA A 148 9.13 12.22 4.30
N THR A 149 8.40 11.75 3.29
CA THR A 149 8.94 11.13 2.09
C THR A 149 9.79 12.14 1.31
N LEU A 150 9.26 13.33 1.03
CA LEU A 150 9.97 14.37 0.30
C LEU A 150 11.23 14.86 1.06
N LEU A 151 11.12 15.07 2.36
CA LEU A 151 12.22 15.54 3.20
C LEU A 151 13.32 14.49 3.37
N SER A 152 12.96 13.22 3.54
CA SER A 152 13.94 12.13 3.70
C SER A 152 14.76 11.83 2.44
N GLU A 153 14.32 12.31 1.27
CA GLU A 153 15.14 12.27 0.04
C GLU A 153 16.24 13.34 -0.01
N GLN A 154 16.11 14.39 0.79
CA GLN A 154 17.00 15.55 0.78
C GLN A 154 18.08 15.52 1.87
N VAL A 155 17.99 14.58 2.81
CA VAL A 155 18.91 14.48 3.95
C VAL A 155 19.49 13.07 4.06
N ASP A 156 20.69 12.99 4.64
CA ASP A 156 21.31 11.69 4.95
C ASP A 156 20.67 11.12 6.21
N CYS A 157 19.70 10.22 6.01
CA CYS A 157 18.96 9.56 7.09
C CYS A 157 18.48 8.17 6.68
N HIS A 158 18.09 7.38 7.68
CA HIS A 158 17.44 6.09 7.44
C HIS A 158 15.96 6.32 7.02
N LYS A 159 15.70 6.39 5.73
CA LYS A 159 14.42 6.81 5.14
C LYS A 159 13.21 6.07 5.72
N SER A 160 13.26 4.73 5.76
CA SER A 160 12.13 3.94 6.29
C SER A 160 11.86 4.24 7.76
N ALA A 161 12.89 4.53 8.58
CA ALA A 161 12.71 4.88 9.98
C ALA A 161 12.02 6.25 10.15
N VAL A 162 12.42 7.26 9.37
CA VAL A 162 11.80 8.60 9.39
C VAL A 162 10.34 8.51 8.94
N ARG A 163 10.07 7.78 7.86
CA ARG A 163 8.72 7.61 7.31
C ARG A 163 7.83 6.77 8.24
N PHE A 164 8.38 5.76 8.90
CA PHE A 164 7.68 5.00 9.91
C PHE A 164 7.35 5.86 11.15
N ALA A 165 8.29 6.67 11.62
CA ALA A 165 8.03 7.62 12.71
C ALA A 165 6.90 8.60 12.37
N ALA A 166 6.83 9.05 11.09
CA ALA A 166 5.74 9.89 10.61
C ALA A 166 4.36 9.21 10.71
N ILE A 167 4.28 7.89 10.49
CA ILE A 167 3.03 7.13 10.67
C ILE A 167 2.67 7.01 12.15
N CYS A 168 3.67 6.86 13.02
CA CYS A 168 3.45 6.57 14.43
C CYS A 168 3.16 7.80 15.29
N HIS A 169 3.43 9.03 14.81
CA HIS A 169 3.46 10.24 15.64
C HIS A 169 2.12 10.54 16.34
N ASP A 170 1.00 10.16 15.75
CA ASP A 170 -0.35 10.49 16.19
C ASP A 170 -1.23 9.28 16.56
N LEU A 171 -0.69 8.05 16.60
CA LEU A 171 -1.47 6.81 16.84
C LEU A 171 -2.31 6.87 18.14
N GLY A 172 -1.86 7.64 19.15
CA GLY A 172 -2.58 7.82 20.40
C GLY A 172 -3.88 8.63 20.29
N LYS A 173 -4.08 9.43 19.23
CA LYS A 173 -5.23 10.35 19.13
C LYS A 173 -6.58 9.63 19.11
N ALA A 174 -6.65 8.40 18.63
CA ALA A 174 -7.89 7.62 18.64
C ALA A 174 -8.38 7.25 20.06
N LYS A 175 -7.48 7.23 21.05
CA LYS A 175 -7.76 6.81 22.44
C LYS A 175 -7.65 7.94 23.47
N THR A 176 -7.08 9.08 23.09
CA THR A 176 -6.88 10.22 24.02
C THR A 176 -8.16 11.04 24.10
N PRO A 177 -8.73 11.27 25.30
CA PRO A 177 -9.87 12.18 25.48
C PRO A 177 -9.50 13.58 25.00
N LYS A 178 -10.46 14.26 24.36
CA LYS A 178 -10.33 15.67 23.94
C LYS A 178 -10.62 16.61 25.09
#